data_f7afb454f9fdfd2b6fdf6bd2aea7a2d5
#
_entry.id   f7afb454f9fdfd2b6fdf6bd2aea7a2d5
#
_cell.length_a   1.000
_cell.length_b   1.000
_cell.length_c   1.000
_cell.angle_alpha   90.00
_cell.angle_beta   90.00
_cell.angle_gamma   90.00
#
_symmetry.space_group_name_H-M   'P 1'
#
loop_
_entity.id
_entity.type
_entity.pdbx_description
1 polymer ?
#
loop_
_entity_poly.entity_id
_entity_poly.type
_entity_poly.pdbx_seq_one_letter_code
_entity_poly.pdbx_strand_id
1 'polypeptide(L)'
;LDLNEFSGDLPDKLAVTMAARAAHVLGLNTDGDVVKPARGLYPHQWSWDTAFIAIGLSALDVDLACRNLDALFTGQWRNGMLPHIVFDPDAKGYFPGADRWACAEVSADAPAAPLTSGICQPPVHAIAALRTVRAAAQGDASTASSALRWAETFLPKLLSWHRFLVRERTEASTGLVRIFHGWESGMDNSPRFDGPYSRVQPGPELPPYERRDLKYVADAAQRPTNHEYDKYLWLVEEAKLAGYDQYVLSNSSSFNVGDVFFTAIFAAASEDLAELAALVGAPEAAEARGYAERARAAVAARTGPSGLATDIDLRTGEELGAGTIAGFAPLIAGQMPGRELDRLVTLLQGPCWAGHPELRWPLPPSTSPCSPH
;
A
#
# COMPACT_ATOMS: atom_id res chain seq x y z
N LEU A 1 7.21 12.66 -10.76
CA LEU A 1 7.75 11.96 -11.93
C LEU A 1 6.74 12.16 -13.05
N ASP A 2 7.11 12.94 -14.06
CA ASP A 2 6.31 13.07 -15.26
C ASP A 2 6.46 11.78 -16.07
N LEU A 3 5.41 10.96 -16.09
CA LEU A 3 5.41 9.69 -16.85
C LEU A 3 5.59 9.90 -18.35
N ASN A 4 5.44 11.12 -18.86
CA ASN A 4 5.72 11.48 -20.25
C ASN A 4 7.23 11.50 -20.58
N GLU A 5 8.11 11.64 -19.57
CA GLU A 5 9.57 11.55 -19.79
C GLU A 5 10.07 10.10 -19.91
N PHE A 6 9.26 9.10 -19.51
CA PHE A 6 9.56 7.67 -19.70
C PHE A 6 8.99 7.10 -21.03
N SER A 7 8.47 7.92 -21.90
CA SER A 7 8.06 7.52 -23.27
C SER A 7 9.25 7.35 -24.23
N GLY A 8 10.42 6.97 -23.72
CA GLY A 8 11.54 6.51 -24.53
C GLY A 8 11.15 5.26 -25.29
N ASP A 9 10.75 5.43 -26.57
CA ASP A 9 10.81 4.48 -27.66
C ASP A 9 10.16 3.08 -27.51
N LEU A 10 9.06 2.95 -26.75
CA LEU A 10 8.16 1.83 -27.06
C LEU A 10 7.52 2.12 -28.43
N PRO A 11 7.68 1.22 -29.43
CA PRO A 11 6.99 1.41 -30.71
C PRO A 11 5.51 1.66 -30.45
N ASP A 12 4.91 2.69 -31.03
CA ASP A 12 3.50 3.09 -30.85
C ASP A 12 2.53 1.92 -30.86
N LYS A 13 2.78 0.93 -31.74
CA LYS A 13 2.00 -0.31 -31.83
C LYS A 13 2.05 -1.17 -30.56
N LEU A 14 3.19 -1.22 -29.86
CA LEU A 14 3.32 -1.99 -28.61
C LEU A 14 2.61 -1.28 -27.46
N ALA A 15 2.77 0.03 -27.33
CA ALA A 15 2.08 0.84 -26.34
C ALA A 15 0.55 0.73 -26.50
N VAL A 16 0.02 0.86 -27.71
CA VAL A 16 -1.42 0.69 -28.01
C VAL A 16 -1.89 -0.73 -27.68
N THR A 17 -1.09 -1.76 -28.01
CA THR A 17 -1.45 -3.15 -27.70
C THR A 17 -1.46 -3.40 -26.18
N MET A 18 -0.50 -2.87 -25.44
CA MET A 18 -0.43 -2.99 -23.97
C MET A 18 -1.60 -2.27 -23.30
N ALA A 19 -1.91 -1.04 -23.72
CA ALA A 19 -3.06 -0.29 -23.23
C ALA A 19 -4.39 -1.03 -23.44
N ALA A 20 -4.60 -1.59 -24.65
CA ALA A 20 -5.79 -2.37 -24.97
C ALA A 20 -5.90 -3.64 -24.11
N ARG A 21 -4.79 -4.33 -23.86
CA ARG A 21 -4.77 -5.50 -22.97
C ARG A 21 -5.03 -5.12 -21.51
N ALA A 22 -4.46 -4.03 -21.02
CA ALA A 22 -4.71 -3.52 -19.68
C ALA A 22 -6.19 -3.15 -19.51
N ALA A 23 -6.79 -2.42 -20.46
CA ALA A 23 -8.21 -2.09 -20.46
C ALA A 23 -9.09 -3.35 -20.45
N HIS A 24 -8.73 -4.38 -21.25
CA HIS A 24 -9.44 -5.65 -21.25
C HIS A 24 -9.39 -6.36 -19.89
N VAL A 25 -8.21 -6.41 -19.25
CA VAL A 25 -8.07 -7.02 -17.91
C VAL A 25 -8.90 -6.26 -16.87
N LEU A 26 -8.86 -4.92 -16.87
CA LEU A 26 -9.68 -4.11 -15.98
C LEU A 26 -11.17 -4.38 -16.20
N GLY A 27 -11.62 -4.44 -17.46
CA GLY A 27 -13.00 -4.77 -17.82
C GLY A 27 -13.43 -6.15 -17.32
N LEU A 28 -12.59 -7.18 -17.46
CA LEU A 28 -12.87 -8.53 -16.96
C LEU A 28 -13.01 -8.59 -15.43
N ASN A 29 -12.32 -7.70 -14.71
CA ASN A 29 -12.33 -7.64 -13.26
C ASN A 29 -13.36 -6.65 -12.69
N THR A 30 -14.09 -5.92 -13.54
CA THR A 30 -15.14 -4.97 -13.14
C THR A 30 -16.40 -5.70 -12.72
N ASP A 31 -16.96 -5.30 -11.57
CA ASP A 31 -18.17 -5.80 -10.96
C ASP A 31 -18.97 -4.61 -10.38
N GLY A 32 -19.88 -4.05 -11.18
CA GLY A 32 -20.56 -2.81 -10.84
C GLY A 32 -19.56 -1.64 -10.70
N ASP A 33 -19.53 -1.03 -9.51
CA ASP A 33 -18.64 0.07 -9.17
C ASP A 33 -17.27 -0.38 -8.65
N VAL A 34 -17.06 -1.69 -8.47
CA VAL A 34 -15.83 -2.27 -7.93
C VAL A 34 -15.02 -2.95 -9.04
N VAL A 35 -13.74 -2.67 -9.10
CA VAL A 35 -12.79 -3.42 -9.93
C VAL A 35 -11.86 -4.21 -9.02
N LYS A 36 -11.98 -5.53 -9.05
CA LYS A 36 -11.22 -6.45 -8.20
C LYS A 36 -9.81 -6.67 -8.76
N PRO A 37 -8.81 -6.93 -7.92
CA PRO A 37 -7.44 -7.23 -8.40
C PRO A 37 -7.41 -8.48 -9.29
N ALA A 38 -8.09 -9.55 -8.87
CA ALA A 38 -8.24 -10.77 -9.66
C ALA A 38 -9.45 -11.58 -9.13
N ARG A 39 -10.51 -11.73 -9.94
CA ARG A 39 -11.76 -12.40 -9.51
C ARG A 39 -11.57 -13.82 -8.96
N GLY A 40 -10.56 -14.55 -9.41
CA GLY A 40 -10.30 -15.92 -8.96
C GLY A 40 -9.54 -15.99 -7.64
N LEU A 41 -8.42 -15.28 -7.55
CA LEU A 41 -7.50 -15.35 -6.40
C LEU A 41 -7.78 -14.28 -5.33
N TYR A 42 -8.14 -13.06 -5.78
CA TYR A 42 -8.40 -11.89 -4.95
C TYR A 42 -9.81 -11.34 -5.22
N PRO A 43 -10.87 -12.03 -4.72
CA PRO A 43 -12.25 -11.77 -5.12
C PRO A 43 -12.91 -10.61 -4.38
N HIS A 44 -12.19 -9.91 -3.51
CA HIS A 44 -12.63 -8.77 -2.72
C HIS A 44 -12.04 -7.47 -3.24
N GLN A 45 -12.24 -6.37 -2.53
CA GLN A 45 -11.61 -5.09 -2.82
C GLN A 45 -10.43 -4.88 -1.87
N TRP A 46 -9.19 -4.92 -2.41
CA TRP A 46 -7.97 -4.60 -1.67
C TRP A 46 -7.67 -3.10 -1.76
N SER A 47 -7.18 -2.55 -0.67
CA SER A 47 -7.02 -1.12 -0.44
C SER A 47 -6.08 -0.46 -1.47
N TRP A 48 -4.82 -0.77 -1.46
CA TRP A 48 -3.86 -0.11 -2.34
C TRP A 48 -4.01 -0.55 -3.81
N ASP A 49 -4.45 -1.80 -4.05
CA ASP A 49 -4.80 -2.29 -5.38
C ASP A 49 -5.90 -1.44 -6.00
N THR A 50 -6.95 -1.12 -5.24
CA THR A 50 -8.03 -0.23 -5.68
C THR A 50 -7.50 1.14 -6.11
N ALA A 51 -6.52 1.68 -5.37
CA ALA A 51 -5.92 2.96 -5.73
C ALA A 51 -5.10 2.87 -7.03
N PHE A 52 -4.28 1.83 -7.22
CA PHE A 52 -3.57 1.62 -8.49
C PHE A 52 -4.52 1.35 -9.66
N ILE A 53 -5.58 0.57 -9.43
CA ILE A 53 -6.63 0.34 -10.41
C ILE A 53 -7.30 1.66 -10.81
N ALA A 54 -7.62 2.53 -9.85
CA ALA A 54 -8.22 3.83 -10.13
C ALA A 54 -7.32 4.74 -10.98
N ILE A 55 -5.98 4.70 -10.76
CA ILE A 55 -5.01 5.38 -11.64
C ILE A 55 -5.12 4.85 -13.07
N GLY A 56 -5.21 3.54 -13.26
CA GLY A 56 -5.40 2.94 -14.59
C GLY A 56 -6.74 3.29 -15.22
N LEU A 57 -7.82 3.24 -14.44
CA LEU A 57 -9.17 3.58 -14.87
C LEU A 57 -9.29 5.06 -15.27
N SER A 58 -8.57 5.96 -14.62
CA SER A 58 -8.65 7.40 -14.91
C SER A 58 -8.32 7.75 -16.37
N ALA A 59 -7.54 6.89 -17.04
CA ALA A 59 -7.25 7.03 -18.48
C ALA A 59 -8.34 6.41 -19.38
N LEU A 60 -9.32 5.70 -18.84
CA LEU A 60 -10.35 4.96 -19.58
C LEU A 60 -11.76 5.45 -19.25
N ASP A 61 -12.06 5.56 -17.96
CA ASP A 61 -13.38 5.91 -17.41
C ASP A 61 -13.17 6.59 -16.04
N VAL A 62 -13.13 7.93 -16.04
CA VAL A 62 -12.96 8.76 -14.85
C VAL A 62 -14.06 8.49 -13.81
N ASP A 63 -15.29 8.34 -14.26
CA ASP A 63 -16.43 8.14 -13.36
C ASP A 63 -16.32 6.79 -12.63
N LEU A 64 -15.90 5.73 -13.34
CA LEU A 64 -15.65 4.43 -12.72
C LEU A 64 -14.44 4.50 -11.74
N ALA A 65 -13.39 5.27 -12.07
CA ALA A 65 -12.28 5.48 -11.13
C ALA A 65 -12.74 6.12 -9.82
N CYS A 66 -13.59 7.15 -9.91
CA CYS A 66 -14.19 7.79 -8.72
C CYS A 66 -15.06 6.81 -7.92
N ARG A 67 -16.00 6.09 -8.59
CA ARG A 67 -16.88 5.15 -7.92
C ARG A 67 -16.13 3.98 -7.28
N ASN A 68 -15.06 3.50 -7.90
CA ASN A 68 -14.23 2.42 -7.35
C ASN A 68 -13.52 2.85 -6.05
N LEU A 69 -13.03 4.10 -6.00
CA LEU A 69 -12.49 4.68 -4.76
C LEU A 69 -13.58 4.90 -3.70
N ASP A 70 -14.74 5.44 -4.09
CA ASP A 70 -15.87 5.64 -3.16
C ASP A 70 -16.33 4.32 -2.54
N ALA A 71 -16.41 3.24 -3.33
CA ALA A 71 -16.78 1.90 -2.86
C ALA A 71 -15.81 1.39 -1.78
N LEU A 72 -14.50 1.53 -1.99
CA LEU A 72 -13.49 1.17 -0.98
C LEU A 72 -13.70 1.94 0.34
N PHE A 73 -13.93 3.26 0.24
CA PHE A 73 -14.07 4.11 1.41
C PHE A 73 -15.40 3.94 2.16
N THR A 74 -16.33 3.12 1.66
CA THR A 74 -17.48 2.67 2.46
C THR A 74 -17.03 1.79 3.63
N GLY A 75 -15.87 1.12 3.51
CA GLY A 75 -15.24 0.33 4.55
C GLY A 75 -14.36 1.11 5.51
N GLN A 76 -14.25 2.44 5.39
CA GLN A 76 -13.43 3.24 6.30
C GLN A 76 -13.97 3.17 7.73
N TRP A 77 -13.08 2.90 8.69
CA TRP A 77 -13.42 2.80 10.11
C TRP A 77 -13.71 4.18 10.71
N ARG A 78 -14.45 4.21 11.80
CA ARG A 78 -14.82 5.47 12.50
C ARG A 78 -13.60 6.27 12.96
N ASN A 79 -12.53 5.59 13.36
CA ASN A 79 -11.26 6.23 13.75
C ASN A 79 -10.44 6.74 12.55
N GLY A 80 -10.90 6.52 11.32
CA GLY A 80 -10.27 6.95 10.08
C GLY A 80 -9.42 5.89 9.38
N MET A 81 -9.19 4.71 9.98
CA MET A 81 -8.45 3.63 9.34
C MET A 81 -9.11 3.20 8.04
N LEU A 82 -8.32 3.04 6.98
CA LEU A 82 -8.77 2.41 5.75
C LEU A 82 -8.31 0.96 5.76
N PRO A 83 -9.22 -0.03 5.74
CA PRO A 83 -8.86 -1.43 5.87
C PRO A 83 -8.15 -1.95 4.62
N HIS A 84 -7.28 -2.94 4.79
CA HIS A 84 -6.58 -3.58 3.67
C HIS A 84 -7.52 -4.38 2.76
N ILE A 85 -8.63 -4.92 3.30
CA ILE A 85 -9.69 -5.59 2.53
C ILE A 85 -11.06 -5.06 2.94
N VAL A 86 -11.89 -4.73 1.96
CA VAL A 86 -13.34 -4.65 2.06
C VAL A 86 -13.91 -5.94 1.45
N PHE A 87 -14.58 -6.75 2.26
CA PHE A 87 -15.06 -8.06 1.83
C PHE A 87 -16.32 -7.94 0.98
N ASP A 88 -16.30 -8.62 -0.16
CA ASP A 88 -17.49 -8.83 -0.98
C ASP A 88 -18.32 -9.96 -0.33
N PRO A 89 -19.58 -9.72 0.06
CA PRO A 89 -20.41 -10.72 0.72
C PRO A 89 -20.76 -11.91 -0.18
N ASP A 90 -20.73 -11.73 -1.48
CA ASP A 90 -21.06 -12.78 -2.47
C ASP A 90 -19.85 -13.63 -2.85
N ALA A 91 -18.62 -13.16 -2.55
CA ALA A 91 -17.41 -13.91 -2.86
C ALA A 91 -17.23 -15.12 -1.94
N LYS A 92 -16.88 -16.25 -2.54
CA LYS A 92 -16.67 -17.53 -1.83
C LYS A 92 -15.25 -18.02 -2.04
N GLY A 93 -14.77 -18.76 -1.06
CA GLY A 93 -13.53 -19.52 -1.22
C GLY A 93 -12.25 -18.77 -0.90
N TYR A 94 -12.30 -17.54 -0.42
CA TYR A 94 -11.15 -16.80 0.09
C TYR A 94 -10.89 -17.07 1.58
N PHE A 95 -9.62 -17.08 1.99
CA PHE A 95 -9.20 -17.19 3.39
C PHE A 95 -7.89 -16.37 3.59
N PRO A 96 -7.76 -15.60 4.70
CA PRO A 96 -8.71 -15.44 5.81
C PRO A 96 -9.91 -14.53 5.45
N GLY A 97 -11.12 -15.01 5.65
CA GLY A 97 -12.37 -14.28 5.41
C GLY A 97 -12.75 -13.32 6.55
N ALA A 98 -13.85 -12.59 6.36
CA ALA A 98 -14.33 -11.61 7.34
C ALA A 98 -14.62 -12.23 8.72
N ASP A 99 -15.05 -13.49 8.76
CA ASP A 99 -15.26 -14.29 9.97
C ASP A 99 -13.98 -14.49 10.77
N ARG A 100 -12.85 -14.69 10.09
CA ARG A 100 -11.55 -14.83 10.74
C ARG A 100 -11.10 -13.53 11.37
N TRP A 101 -11.32 -12.40 10.70
CA TRP A 101 -10.99 -11.08 11.22
C TRP A 101 -11.93 -10.64 12.34
N ALA A 102 -13.21 -10.95 12.27
CA ALA A 102 -14.24 -10.62 13.27
C ALA A 102 -14.27 -9.14 13.70
N CYS A 103 -13.87 -8.21 12.80
CA CYS A 103 -13.63 -6.81 13.15
C CYS A 103 -14.87 -6.12 13.71
N ALA A 104 -16.04 -6.33 13.09
CA ALA A 104 -17.30 -5.73 13.54
C ALA A 104 -17.78 -6.26 14.90
N GLU A 105 -17.27 -7.42 15.32
CA GLU A 105 -17.63 -8.06 16.60
C GLU A 105 -16.76 -7.53 17.75
N VAL A 106 -15.47 -7.21 17.46
CA VAL A 106 -14.50 -6.91 18.51
C VAL A 106 -14.11 -5.43 18.58
N SER A 107 -14.38 -4.64 17.54
CA SER A 107 -14.06 -3.21 17.52
C SER A 107 -15.27 -2.34 17.23
N ALA A 108 -15.54 -1.38 18.11
CA ALA A 108 -16.61 -0.40 17.89
C ALA A 108 -16.31 0.59 16.75
N ASP A 109 -15.05 0.69 16.30
CA ASP A 109 -14.65 1.56 15.20
C ASP A 109 -14.85 0.90 13.83
N ALA A 110 -14.89 -0.43 13.77
CA ALA A 110 -15.14 -1.16 12.53
C ALA A 110 -16.57 -0.95 12.03
N PRO A 111 -16.79 -0.82 10.71
CA PRO A 111 -18.13 -0.75 10.17
C PRO A 111 -18.86 -2.11 10.34
N ALA A 112 -20.17 -2.05 10.63
CA ALA A 112 -21.01 -3.25 10.68
C ALA A 112 -21.26 -3.83 9.27
N ALA A 113 -21.22 -2.97 8.26
CA ALA A 113 -21.28 -3.29 6.82
C ALA A 113 -20.67 -2.12 6.02
N PRO A 114 -19.87 -2.43 4.98
CA PRO A 114 -19.34 -3.74 4.62
C PRO A 114 -18.40 -4.30 5.69
N LEU A 115 -18.25 -5.63 5.75
CA LEU A 115 -17.25 -6.26 6.62
C LEU A 115 -15.84 -6.01 6.08
N THR A 116 -14.87 -5.86 7.00
CA THR A 116 -13.51 -5.49 6.64
C THR A 116 -12.46 -6.30 7.40
N SER A 117 -11.23 -6.29 6.90
CA SER A 117 -10.06 -6.69 7.70
C SER A 117 -9.67 -5.59 8.70
N GLY A 118 -8.84 -5.95 9.70
CA GLY A 118 -8.45 -5.06 10.80
C GLY A 118 -7.04 -4.46 10.67
N ILE A 119 -6.42 -4.54 9.51
CA ILE A 119 -5.12 -3.94 9.19
C ILE A 119 -5.27 -3.01 7.97
N CYS A 120 -4.23 -2.21 7.69
CA CYS A 120 -4.23 -1.27 6.57
C CYS A 120 -3.19 -1.66 5.49
N GLN A 121 -3.06 -0.86 4.45
CA GLN A 121 -2.03 -0.96 3.40
C GLN A 121 -1.48 0.44 3.06
N PRO A 122 -0.39 0.54 2.27
CA PRO A 122 0.20 1.84 1.93
C PRO A 122 -0.81 2.82 1.30
N PRO A 123 -0.77 4.11 1.68
CA PRO A 123 -1.85 5.07 1.39
C PRO A 123 -1.76 5.69 -0.01
N VAL A 124 -1.82 4.89 -1.07
CA VAL A 124 -1.78 5.35 -2.48
C VAL A 124 -3.02 6.16 -2.89
N HIS A 125 -4.06 6.22 -2.05
CA HIS A 125 -5.39 6.71 -2.39
C HIS A 125 -5.43 8.22 -2.76
N ALA A 126 -4.65 9.06 -2.09
CA ALA A 126 -4.59 10.49 -2.43
C ALA A 126 -3.88 10.71 -3.78
N ILE A 127 -2.87 9.88 -4.09
CA ILE A 127 -2.21 9.85 -5.40
C ILE A 127 -3.23 9.48 -6.47
N ALA A 128 -4.03 8.44 -6.24
CA ALA A 128 -5.06 8.01 -7.17
C ALA A 128 -6.13 9.08 -7.39
N ALA A 129 -6.60 9.73 -6.33
CA ALA A 129 -7.60 10.79 -6.41
C ALA A 129 -7.10 11.99 -7.22
N LEU A 130 -5.87 12.45 -6.95
CA LEU A 130 -5.29 13.57 -7.71
C LEU A 130 -5.07 13.19 -9.18
N ARG A 131 -4.58 11.98 -9.47
CA ARG A 131 -4.43 11.49 -10.85
C ARG A 131 -5.75 11.43 -11.59
N THR A 132 -6.83 10.99 -10.93
CA THR A 132 -8.17 10.95 -11.50
C THR A 132 -8.68 12.36 -11.84
N VAL A 133 -8.51 13.33 -10.94
CA VAL A 133 -8.89 14.73 -11.18
C VAL A 133 -8.07 15.35 -12.32
N ARG A 134 -6.78 15.09 -12.37
CA ARG A 134 -5.89 15.56 -13.44
C ARG A 134 -6.23 14.93 -14.80
N ALA A 135 -6.58 13.65 -14.84
CA ALA A 135 -7.04 12.99 -16.05
C ALA A 135 -8.36 13.59 -16.56
N ALA A 136 -9.31 13.81 -15.64
CA ALA A 136 -10.57 14.48 -15.96
C ALA A 136 -10.37 15.89 -16.58
N ALA A 137 -9.37 16.64 -16.09
CA ALA A 137 -9.04 17.96 -16.60
C ALA A 137 -8.49 17.97 -18.04
N GLN A 138 -8.08 16.82 -18.58
CA GLN A 138 -7.69 16.64 -19.98
C GLN A 138 -8.89 16.32 -20.89
N GLY A 139 -10.05 16.00 -20.29
CA GLY A 139 -11.29 15.71 -21.00
C GLY A 139 -12.14 16.97 -21.26
N ASP A 140 -13.44 16.77 -21.34
CA ASP A 140 -14.38 17.89 -21.51
C ASP A 140 -14.65 18.62 -20.16
N ALA A 141 -15.17 19.87 -20.28
CA ALA A 141 -15.42 20.73 -19.11
C ALA A 141 -16.45 20.14 -18.11
N SER A 142 -17.37 19.29 -18.57
CA SER A 142 -18.35 18.62 -17.72
C SER A 142 -17.67 17.56 -16.84
N THR A 143 -16.85 16.72 -17.44
CA THR A 143 -16.06 15.69 -16.77
C THR A 143 -15.10 16.31 -15.75
N ALA A 144 -14.37 17.38 -16.15
CA ALA A 144 -13.48 18.10 -15.25
C ALA A 144 -14.23 18.69 -14.02
N SER A 145 -15.38 19.34 -14.26
CA SER A 145 -16.20 19.91 -13.18
C SER A 145 -16.79 18.85 -12.26
N SER A 146 -17.17 17.68 -12.81
CA SER A 146 -17.70 16.56 -12.02
C SER A 146 -16.62 15.94 -11.13
N ALA A 147 -15.42 15.74 -11.65
CA ALA A 147 -14.30 15.22 -10.88
C ALA A 147 -13.86 16.18 -9.76
N LEU A 148 -13.88 17.50 -9.96
CA LEU A 148 -13.60 18.47 -8.91
C LEU A 148 -14.66 18.41 -7.79
N ARG A 149 -15.95 18.38 -8.13
CA ARG A 149 -17.03 18.23 -7.13
C ARG A 149 -16.91 16.91 -6.36
N TRP A 150 -16.57 15.82 -7.05
CA TRP A 150 -16.28 14.56 -6.39
C TRP A 150 -15.11 14.71 -5.40
N ALA A 151 -14.00 15.33 -5.81
CA ALA A 151 -12.84 15.55 -4.96
C ALA A 151 -13.18 16.37 -3.70
N GLU A 152 -14.02 17.41 -3.82
CA GLU A 152 -14.51 18.19 -2.66
C GLU A 152 -15.21 17.29 -1.62
N THR A 153 -16.04 16.34 -2.08
CA THR A 153 -16.77 15.43 -1.20
C THR A 153 -15.92 14.27 -0.68
N PHE A 154 -14.89 13.87 -1.44
CA PHE A 154 -14.00 12.75 -1.11
C PHE A 154 -12.84 13.17 -0.19
N LEU A 155 -12.39 14.42 -0.27
CA LEU A 155 -11.27 14.96 0.50
C LEU A 155 -11.37 14.72 2.02
N PRO A 156 -12.51 14.90 2.70
CA PRO A 156 -12.61 14.62 4.14
C PRO A 156 -12.29 13.17 4.51
N LYS A 157 -12.63 12.22 3.65
CA LYS A 157 -12.31 10.79 3.85
C LYS A 157 -10.81 10.53 3.76
N LEU A 158 -10.14 11.12 2.75
CA LEU A 158 -8.68 11.05 2.60
C LEU A 158 -7.96 11.70 3.80
N LEU A 159 -8.41 12.87 4.23
CA LEU A 159 -7.88 13.55 5.42
C LEU A 159 -8.03 12.70 6.68
N SER A 160 -9.19 12.08 6.87
CA SER A 160 -9.43 11.17 8.00
C SER A 160 -8.45 10.00 8.00
N TRP A 161 -8.16 9.42 6.83
CA TRP A 161 -7.17 8.35 6.65
C TRP A 161 -5.75 8.81 6.99
N HIS A 162 -5.31 9.95 6.46
CA HIS A 162 -3.98 10.49 6.75
C HIS A 162 -3.83 10.89 8.23
N ARG A 163 -4.87 11.48 8.83
CA ARG A 163 -4.90 11.81 10.26
C ARG A 163 -4.81 10.56 11.14
N PHE A 164 -5.45 9.45 10.74
CA PHE A 164 -5.29 8.16 11.42
C PHE A 164 -3.83 7.71 11.39
N LEU A 165 -3.16 7.72 10.24
CA LEU A 165 -1.76 7.33 10.12
C LEU A 165 -0.85 8.18 11.03
N VAL A 166 -1.08 9.48 11.08
CA VAL A 166 -0.30 10.39 11.94
C VAL A 166 -0.54 10.11 13.41
N ARG A 167 -1.79 9.98 13.81
CA ARG A 167 -2.17 9.85 15.23
C ARG A 167 -1.87 8.48 15.80
N GLU A 168 -2.13 7.43 15.04
CA GLU A 168 -2.13 6.05 15.53
C GLU A 168 -0.91 5.23 15.08
N ARG A 169 -0.34 5.56 13.93
CA ARG A 169 0.67 4.72 13.30
C ARG A 169 2.06 5.36 13.22
N THR A 170 2.19 6.68 13.36
CA THR A 170 3.52 7.31 13.32
C THR A 170 4.24 7.11 14.65
N GLU A 171 5.42 6.47 14.61
CA GLU A 171 6.28 6.30 15.77
C GLU A 171 6.97 7.61 16.14
N ALA A 172 6.81 8.05 17.38
CA ALA A 172 7.27 9.37 17.81
C ALA A 172 8.79 9.54 17.77
N SER A 173 9.56 8.46 18.03
CA SER A 173 11.03 8.53 18.09
C SER A 173 11.69 8.51 16.72
N THR A 174 11.07 7.90 15.72
CA THR A 174 11.62 7.72 14.38
C THR A 174 10.91 8.52 13.31
N GLY A 175 9.65 8.90 13.55
CA GLY A 175 8.76 9.50 12.56
C GLY A 175 8.25 8.52 11.49
N LEU A 176 8.66 7.25 11.53
CA LEU A 176 8.21 6.23 10.58
C LEU A 176 6.78 5.76 10.89
N VAL A 177 6.05 5.40 9.86
CA VAL A 177 4.78 4.67 10.00
C VAL A 177 5.08 3.24 10.41
N ARG A 178 4.47 2.80 11.52
CA ARG A 178 4.58 1.42 12.00
C ARG A 178 3.58 0.50 11.35
N ILE A 179 3.99 -0.74 11.14
CA ILE A 179 3.13 -1.84 10.72
C ILE A 179 3.17 -2.96 11.75
N PHE A 180 2.05 -3.65 11.92
CA PHE A 180 1.89 -4.77 12.86
C PHE A 180 1.74 -6.12 12.16
N HIS A 181 1.78 -6.10 10.84
CA HIS A 181 1.69 -7.29 9.99
C HIS A 181 2.43 -7.05 8.67
N GLY A 182 3.15 -8.05 8.17
CA GLY A 182 3.83 -7.94 6.88
C GLY A 182 2.89 -7.63 5.71
N TRP A 183 1.62 -8.08 5.77
CA TRP A 183 0.61 -7.75 4.76
C TRP A 183 0.28 -6.25 4.66
N GLU A 184 0.60 -5.47 5.69
CA GLU A 184 0.43 -4.01 5.63
C GLU A 184 1.49 -3.32 4.75
N SER A 185 2.64 -3.96 4.54
CA SER A 185 3.75 -3.37 3.78
C SER A 185 3.53 -3.33 2.27
N GLY A 186 2.61 -4.16 1.74
CA GLY A 186 2.50 -4.45 0.32
C GLY A 186 3.63 -5.32 -0.24
N MET A 187 4.54 -5.81 0.62
CA MET A 187 5.67 -6.67 0.30
C MET A 187 5.74 -7.85 1.28
N ASP A 188 4.67 -8.64 1.34
CA ASP A 188 4.33 -9.60 2.39
C ASP A 188 5.47 -10.54 2.81
N ASN A 189 6.19 -11.07 1.82
CA ASN A 189 7.23 -12.08 2.01
C ASN A 189 8.65 -11.50 1.86
N SER A 190 8.81 -10.20 2.13
CA SER A 190 10.10 -9.56 2.05
C SER A 190 11.05 -10.10 3.12
N PRO A 191 12.30 -10.49 2.78
CA PRO A 191 13.28 -11.01 3.75
C PRO A 191 13.66 -9.99 4.83
N ARG A 192 13.34 -8.69 4.64
CA ARG A 192 13.52 -7.66 5.67
C ARG A 192 12.69 -7.94 6.94
N PHE A 193 11.68 -8.81 6.85
CA PHE A 193 10.81 -9.18 7.97
C PHE A 193 11.18 -10.51 8.63
N ASP A 194 12.22 -11.22 8.17
CA ASP A 194 12.62 -12.53 8.74
C ASP A 194 12.94 -12.42 10.24
N GLY A 195 13.67 -11.37 10.64
CA GLY A 195 13.96 -11.08 12.05
C GLY A 195 12.69 -10.84 12.89
N PRO A 196 11.83 -9.87 12.55
CA PRO A 196 10.54 -9.68 13.20
C PRO A 196 9.68 -10.94 13.26
N TYR A 197 9.54 -11.68 12.15
CA TYR A 197 8.76 -12.92 12.12
C TYR A 197 9.39 -14.06 12.94
N SER A 198 10.70 -14.08 13.16
CA SER A 198 11.34 -15.11 14.00
C SER A 198 10.83 -15.10 15.45
N ARG A 199 10.35 -13.95 15.93
CA ARG A 199 9.80 -13.78 17.27
C ARG A 199 8.30 -14.08 17.39
N VAL A 200 7.58 -14.15 16.27
CA VAL A 200 6.17 -14.53 16.27
C VAL A 200 6.06 -16.02 16.57
N GLN A 201 5.48 -16.35 17.71
CA GLN A 201 5.36 -17.72 18.21
C GLN A 201 3.86 -18.07 18.31
N PRO A 202 3.30 -18.76 17.30
CA PRO A 202 1.90 -19.19 17.36
C PRO A 202 1.65 -20.12 18.55
N GLY A 203 0.65 -19.78 19.36
CA GLY A 203 0.23 -20.59 20.50
C GLY A 203 -0.71 -21.72 20.09
N PRO A 204 -0.97 -22.68 21.01
CA PRO A 204 -1.87 -23.82 20.77
C PRO A 204 -3.34 -23.39 20.56
N GLU A 205 -3.67 -22.18 20.95
CA GLU A 205 -5.00 -21.55 20.74
C GLU A 205 -5.20 -20.99 19.32
N LEU A 206 -4.22 -21.08 18.43
CA LEU A 206 -4.41 -20.71 17.04
C LEU A 206 -5.55 -21.54 16.44
N PRO A 207 -6.70 -20.93 16.09
CA PRO A 207 -7.81 -21.70 15.57
C PRO A 207 -7.44 -22.43 14.28
N PRO A 208 -7.88 -23.68 14.09
CA PRO A 208 -7.59 -24.47 12.90
C PRO A 208 -8.09 -23.78 11.63
N TYR A 209 -7.40 -23.98 10.53
CA TYR A 209 -7.74 -23.38 9.25
C TYR A 209 -7.35 -24.30 8.07
N GLU A 210 -7.92 -24.05 6.91
CA GLU A 210 -7.53 -24.66 5.64
C GLU A 210 -6.99 -23.58 4.69
N ARG A 211 -5.75 -23.75 4.23
CA ARG A 211 -5.16 -22.88 3.22
C ARG A 211 -5.87 -23.07 1.88
N ARG A 212 -6.25 -21.96 1.26
CA ARG A 212 -6.92 -21.95 -0.04
C ARG A 212 -6.05 -21.39 -1.16
N ASP A 213 -5.05 -20.59 -0.83
CA ASP A 213 -4.11 -19.97 -1.75
C ASP A 213 -3.33 -20.99 -2.61
N LEU A 214 -3.02 -22.16 -2.03
CA LEU A 214 -2.31 -23.24 -2.73
C LEU A 214 -3.10 -23.85 -3.90
N LYS A 215 -4.43 -23.67 -3.92
CA LYS A 215 -5.29 -24.17 -5.01
C LYS A 215 -5.18 -23.35 -6.31
N TYR A 216 -4.62 -22.12 -6.21
CA TYR A 216 -4.58 -21.16 -7.31
C TYR A 216 -3.18 -20.94 -7.88
N VAL A 217 -2.17 -21.65 -7.40
CA VAL A 217 -0.78 -21.53 -7.87
C VAL A 217 -0.30 -22.87 -8.43
N ALA A 218 0.50 -22.79 -9.50
CA ALA A 218 1.06 -23.98 -10.12
C ALA A 218 2.22 -24.60 -9.30
N ASP A 219 2.94 -23.75 -8.57
CA ASP A 219 4.08 -24.14 -7.74
C ASP A 219 3.89 -23.63 -6.31
N ALA A 220 3.75 -24.53 -5.37
CA ALA A 220 3.58 -24.21 -3.95
C ALA A 220 4.79 -23.49 -3.34
N ALA A 221 5.99 -23.63 -3.93
CA ALA A 221 7.19 -22.90 -3.49
C ALA A 221 7.11 -21.39 -3.70
N GLN A 222 6.16 -20.91 -4.53
CA GLN A 222 5.88 -19.49 -4.71
C GLN A 222 5.02 -18.89 -3.60
N ARG A 223 4.59 -19.70 -2.64
CA ARG A 223 3.74 -19.28 -1.51
C ARG A 223 4.46 -19.54 -0.20
N PRO A 224 4.09 -18.79 0.87
CA PRO A 224 4.63 -19.02 2.19
C PRO A 224 4.46 -20.48 2.65
N THR A 225 5.37 -20.98 3.45
CA THR A 225 5.25 -22.27 4.12
C THR A 225 4.07 -22.28 5.10
N ASN A 226 3.62 -23.44 5.57
CA ASN A 226 2.58 -23.51 6.59
C ASN A 226 3.01 -22.82 7.90
N HIS A 227 4.28 -22.97 8.27
CA HIS A 227 4.81 -22.33 9.47
C HIS A 227 4.80 -20.79 9.39
N GLU A 228 5.13 -20.21 8.24
CA GLU A 228 5.00 -18.75 8.02
C GLU A 228 3.53 -18.34 8.04
N TYR A 229 2.66 -19.15 7.44
CA TYR A 229 1.22 -18.85 7.42
C TYR A 229 0.60 -18.89 8.83
N ASP A 230 1.05 -19.83 9.71
CA ASP A 230 0.68 -19.85 11.13
C ASP A 230 1.03 -18.52 11.82
N LYS A 231 2.21 -17.96 11.54
CA LYS A 231 2.63 -16.67 12.10
C LYS A 231 1.75 -15.51 11.61
N TYR A 232 1.39 -15.51 10.33
CA TYR A 232 0.49 -14.48 9.79
C TYR A 232 -0.87 -14.53 10.48
N LEU A 233 -1.44 -15.70 10.63
CA LEU A 233 -2.72 -15.85 11.31
C LEU A 233 -2.64 -15.57 12.81
N TRP A 234 -1.49 -15.86 13.42
CA TRP A 234 -1.25 -15.50 14.83
C TRP A 234 -1.30 -13.98 15.05
N LEU A 235 -0.70 -13.20 14.15
CA LEU A 235 -0.78 -11.75 14.20
C LEU A 235 -2.23 -11.23 14.03
N VAL A 236 -3.06 -11.93 13.25
CA VAL A 236 -4.50 -11.62 13.19
C VAL A 236 -5.17 -11.87 14.53
N GLU A 237 -4.84 -12.98 15.23
CA GLU A 237 -5.39 -13.27 16.56
C GLU A 237 -4.89 -12.25 17.61
N GLU A 238 -3.61 -11.86 17.59
CA GLU A 238 -3.09 -10.79 18.45
C GLU A 238 -3.86 -9.47 18.24
N ALA A 239 -4.14 -9.12 16.99
CA ALA A 239 -4.90 -7.91 16.65
C ALA A 239 -6.37 -7.98 17.14
N LYS A 240 -7.01 -9.15 17.02
CA LYS A 240 -8.35 -9.40 17.58
C LYS A 240 -8.37 -9.28 19.09
N LEU A 241 -7.41 -9.93 19.78
CA LEU A 241 -7.30 -9.86 21.23
C LEU A 241 -7.07 -8.42 21.75
N ALA A 242 -6.38 -7.60 20.96
CA ALA A 242 -6.21 -6.18 21.22
C ALA A 242 -7.47 -5.34 20.89
N GLY A 243 -8.55 -5.94 20.36
CA GLY A 243 -9.72 -5.19 19.87
C GLY A 243 -9.41 -4.26 18.70
N TYR A 244 -8.30 -4.50 17.99
CA TYR A 244 -7.72 -3.62 16.97
C TYR A 244 -7.35 -2.22 17.48
N ASP A 245 -7.18 -2.06 18.80
CA ASP A 245 -6.71 -0.83 19.41
C ASP A 245 -5.22 -0.61 19.09
N GLN A 246 -4.91 0.51 18.44
CA GLN A 246 -3.57 0.79 17.93
C GLN A 246 -2.55 1.03 19.06
N TYR A 247 -2.98 1.61 20.17
CA TYR A 247 -2.12 1.82 21.33
C TYR A 247 -1.78 0.48 21.99
N VAL A 248 -2.76 -0.40 22.16
CA VAL A 248 -2.54 -1.76 22.69
C VAL A 248 -1.58 -2.51 21.77
N LEU A 249 -1.83 -2.52 20.45
CA LEU A 249 -0.97 -3.18 19.46
C LEU A 249 0.46 -2.64 19.48
N SER A 250 0.65 -1.33 19.61
CA SER A 250 1.98 -0.73 19.67
C SER A 250 2.83 -1.24 20.85
N ASN A 251 2.17 -1.68 21.93
CA ASN A 251 2.82 -2.19 23.13
C ASN A 251 2.87 -3.72 23.20
N SER A 252 1.94 -4.44 22.60
CA SER A 252 1.79 -5.90 22.78
C SER A 252 2.08 -6.74 21.54
N SER A 253 1.91 -6.22 20.32
CA SER A 253 2.11 -7.01 19.10
C SER A 253 3.52 -7.58 19.01
N SER A 254 3.66 -8.86 18.70
CA SER A 254 4.96 -9.52 18.52
C SER A 254 5.71 -9.05 17.27
N PHE A 255 4.99 -8.50 16.27
CA PHE A 255 5.53 -7.88 15.07
C PHE A 255 5.23 -6.37 15.13
N ASN A 256 6.26 -5.52 15.14
CA ASN A 256 6.11 -4.07 15.16
C ASN A 256 7.31 -3.44 14.45
N VAL A 257 7.11 -2.98 13.23
CA VAL A 257 8.18 -2.48 12.35
C VAL A 257 7.87 -1.05 11.93
N GLY A 258 8.84 -0.15 12.06
CA GLY A 258 8.84 1.16 11.41
C GLY A 258 9.26 0.98 9.96
N ASP A 259 8.32 1.11 9.03
CA ASP A 259 8.47 0.77 7.61
C ASP A 259 8.79 2.00 6.77
N VAL A 260 10.00 2.01 6.15
CA VAL A 260 10.45 3.14 5.32
C VAL A 260 9.69 3.23 4.00
N PHE A 261 9.28 2.10 3.41
CA PHE A 261 8.55 2.08 2.15
C PHE A 261 7.12 2.60 2.32
N PHE A 262 6.41 2.14 3.35
CA PHE A 262 5.10 2.67 3.71
C PHE A 262 5.18 4.18 3.99
N THR A 263 6.19 4.59 4.77
CA THR A 263 6.40 6.01 5.12
C THR A 263 6.70 6.86 3.90
N ALA A 264 7.47 6.35 2.94
CA ALA A 264 7.76 7.05 1.70
C ALA A 264 6.51 7.25 0.82
N ILE A 265 5.66 6.21 0.72
CA ILE A 265 4.36 6.32 0.03
C ILE A 265 3.46 7.32 0.76
N PHE A 266 3.46 7.31 2.10
CA PHE A 266 2.71 8.29 2.89
C PHE A 266 3.19 9.72 2.66
N ALA A 267 4.51 9.94 2.49
CA ALA A 267 5.06 11.25 2.14
C ALA A 267 4.56 11.72 0.76
N ALA A 268 4.66 10.87 -0.27
CA ALA A 268 4.19 11.18 -1.62
C ALA A 268 2.68 11.41 -1.66
N ALA A 269 1.91 10.55 -1.01
CA ALA A 269 0.46 10.67 -0.94
C ALA A 269 -0.01 11.93 -0.17
N SER A 270 0.75 12.34 0.84
CA SER A 270 0.45 13.57 1.59
C SER A 270 0.76 14.83 0.78
N GLU A 271 1.77 14.81 -0.09
CA GLU A 271 2.03 15.89 -1.05
C GLU A 271 0.87 16.00 -2.05
N ASP A 272 0.44 14.86 -2.62
CA ASP A 272 -0.68 14.83 -3.57
C ASP A 272 -2.02 15.21 -2.88
N LEU A 273 -2.19 14.85 -1.59
CA LEU A 273 -3.34 15.30 -0.79
C LEU A 273 -3.33 16.82 -0.59
N ALA A 274 -2.14 17.41 -0.35
CA ALA A 274 -2.01 18.85 -0.21
C ALA A 274 -2.36 19.59 -1.52
N GLU A 275 -1.96 19.05 -2.65
CA GLU A 275 -2.32 19.58 -3.95
C GLU A 275 -3.81 19.43 -4.24
N LEU A 276 -4.39 18.26 -3.98
CA LEU A 276 -5.83 18.00 -4.15
C LEU A 276 -6.65 18.99 -3.30
N ALA A 277 -6.26 19.19 -2.03
CA ALA A 277 -6.88 20.16 -1.14
C ALA A 277 -6.79 21.60 -1.69
N ALA A 278 -5.64 21.98 -2.24
CA ALA A 278 -5.46 23.30 -2.85
C ALA A 278 -6.33 23.47 -4.11
N LEU A 279 -6.46 22.45 -4.95
CA LEU A 279 -7.30 22.47 -6.16
C LEU A 279 -8.77 22.73 -5.84
N VAL A 280 -9.27 22.19 -4.72
CA VAL A 280 -10.66 22.40 -4.27
C VAL A 280 -10.80 23.57 -3.29
N GLY A 281 -9.73 24.34 -3.04
CA GLY A 281 -9.76 25.52 -2.16
C GLY A 281 -9.90 25.17 -0.67
N ALA A 282 -9.56 23.95 -0.25
CA ALA A 282 -9.66 23.52 1.14
C ALA A 282 -8.47 24.02 2.00
N PRO A 283 -8.71 24.44 3.25
CA PRO A 283 -7.68 24.98 4.13
C PRO A 283 -6.65 23.92 4.60
N GLU A 284 -6.97 22.66 4.49
CA GLU A 284 -6.15 21.52 4.97
C GLU A 284 -4.89 21.26 4.11
N ALA A 285 -4.70 21.99 3.02
CA ALA A 285 -3.51 21.85 2.17
C ALA A 285 -2.19 22.03 2.96
N ALA A 286 -2.14 22.96 3.92
CA ALA A 286 -0.97 23.18 4.76
C ALA A 286 -0.74 22.01 5.76
N GLU A 287 -1.81 21.46 6.31
CA GLU A 287 -1.77 20.29 7.20
C GLU A 287 -1.16 19.07 6.46
N ALA A 288 -1.68 18.77 5.27
CA ALA A 288 -1.21 17.65 4.45
C ALA A 288 0.25 17.82 4.02
N ARG A 289 0.67 19.03 3.65
CA ARG A 289 2.07 19.34 3.34
C ARG A 289 2.98 19.09 4.53
N GLY A 290 2.56 19.47 5.74
CA GLY A 290 3.29 19.18 6.98
C GLY A 290 3.43 17.68 7.24
N TYR A 291 2.48 16.84 6.82
CA TYR A 291 2.61 15.38 6.90
C TYR A 291 3.68 14.87 5.92
N ALA A 292 3.66 15.35 4.68
CA ALA A 292 4.65 15.00 3.66
C ALA A 292 6.08 15.34 4.11
N GLU A 293 6.29 16.55 4.61
CA GLU A 293 7.60 17.02 5.08
C GLU A 293 8.16 16.16 6.22
N ARG A 294 7.33 15.84 7.23
CA ARG A 294 7.77 15.01 8.36
C ARG A 294 8.06 13.57 7.94
N ALA A 295 7.22 12.97 7.13
CA ALA A 295 7.43 11.60 6.63
C ALA A 295 8.68 11.52 5.77
N ARG A 296 8.93 12.50 4.89
CA ARG A 296 10.14 12.59 4.08
C ARG A 296 11.40 12.71 4.94
N ALA A 297 11.37 13.57 5.98
CA ALA A 297 12.46 13.71 6.92
C ALA A 297 12.75 12.40 7.68
N ALA A 298 11.71 11.66 8.06
CA ALA A 298 11.84 10.37 8.73
C ALA A 298 12.51 9.32 7.81
N VAL A 299 12.14 9.24 6.53
CA VAL A 299 12.79 8.35 5.55
C VAL A 299 14.25 8.76 5.34
N ALA A 300 14.52 10.05 5.18
CA ALA A 300 15.89 10.56 5.01
C ALA A 300 16.78 10.23 6.20
N ALA A 301 16.27 10.31 7.42
CA ALA A 301 17.01 9.98 8.66
C ALA A 301 17.39 8.49 8.75
N ARG A 302 16.75 7.62 7.95
CA ARG A 302 17.02 6.18 7.89
C ARG A 302 17.93 5.78 6.72
N THR A 303 18.43 6.75 5.97
CA THR A 303 19.28 6.51 4.81
C THR A 303 20.72 6.27 5.26
N GLY A 304 21.21 5.05 4.99
CA GLY A 304 22.58 4.64 5.33
C GLY A 304 23.64 5.12 4.32
N PRO A 305 24.91 4.74 4.52
CA PRO A 305 26.03 5.12 3.63
C PRO A 305 25.87 4.66 2.17
N SER A 306 25.10 3.61 1.91
CA SER A 306 24.76 3.15 0.55
C SER A 306 23.80 4.09 -0.19
N GLY A 307 23.07 4.93 0.53
CA GLY A 307 21.93 5.70 0.04
C GLY A 307 20.59 4.97 0.20
N LEU A 308 20.58 3.67 0.49
CA LEU A 308 19.37 2.92 0.79
C LEU A 308 18.87 3.23 2.20
N ALA A 309 17.56 3.34 2.35
CA ALA A 309 16.92 3.46 3.64
C ALA A 309 16.67 2.07 4.25
N THR A 310 16.67 1.99 5.59
CA THR A 310 16.44 0.75 6.35
C THR A 310 15.25 0.90 7.29
N ASP A 311 14.44 -0.16 7.38
CA ASP A 311 13.40 -0.27 8.39
C ASP A 311 14.02 -0.40 9.79
N ILE A 312 13.19 -0.27 10.80
CA ILE A 312 13.57 -0.53 12.18
C ILE A 312 12.58 -1.47 12.85
N ASP A 313 13.10 -2.49 13.48
CA ASP A 313 12.31 -3.30 14.40
C ASP A 313 12.06 -2.53 15.71
N LEU A 314 10.83 -2.11 15.91
CA LEU A 314 10.46 -1.29 17.07
C LEU A 314 10.40 -2.08 18.39
N ARG A 315 10.57 -3.41 18.34
CA ARG A 315 10.69 -4.28 19.52
C ARG A 315 12.11 -4.38 20.02
N THR A 316 13.09 -4.42 19.13
CA THR A 316 14.51 -4.61 19.47
C THR A 316 15.36 -3.37 19.26
N GLY A 317 14.91 -2.44 18.43
CA GLY A 317 15.67 -1.29 17.97
C GLY A 317 16.67 -1.63 16.85
N GLU A 318 16.65 -2.86 16.33
CA GLU A 318 17.54 -3.29 15.25
C GLU A 318 17.15 -2.73 13.90
N GLU A 319 18.15 -2.36 13.09
CA GLU A 319 17.95 -2.00 11.69
C GLU A 319 17.73 -3.24 10.83
N LEU A 320 16.69 -3.20 9.98
CA LEU A 320 16.32 -4.30 9.11
C LEU A 320 16.87 -4.07 7.69
N GLY A 321 18.13 -4.40 7.48
CA GLY A 321 18.89 -4.09 6.27
C GLY A 321 18.99 -5.24 5.28
N ALA A 322 17.91 -5.76 4.75
CA ALA A 322 17.91 -6.91 3.82
C ALA A 322 17.95 -6.50 2.34
N GLY A 323 18.81 -5.66 1.87
CA GLY A 323 19.03 -5.36 0.42
C GLY A 323 17.82 -5.52 -0.51
N THR A 324 16.66 -4.96 -0.13
CA THR A 324 15.40 -5.06 -0.90
C THR A 324 15.09 -3.76 -1.61
N ILE A 325 14.18 -3.82 -2.59
CA ILE A 325 13.70 -2.64 -3.33
C ILE A 325 13.10 -1.58 -2.41
N ALA A 326 12.60 -1.96 -1.23
CA ALA A 326 12.11 -1.02 -0.22
C ALA A 326 13.18 -0.01 0.24
N GLY A 327 14.47 -0.38 0.16
CA GLY A 327 15.59 0.53 0.45
C GLY A 327 15.66 1.75 -0.46
N PHE A 328 15.03 1.71 -1.64
CA PHE A 328 14.89 2.86 -2.52
C PHE A 328 13.72 3.79 -2.14
N ALA A 329 13.14 3.62 -0.97
CA ALA A 329 12.10 4.49 -0.42
C ALA A 329 12.37 6.00 -0.57
N PRO A 330 13.60 6.52 -0.45
CA PRO A 330 13.87 7.94 -0.67
C PRO A 330 13.49 8.45 -2.06
N LEU A 331 13.55 7.61 -3.11
CA LEU A 331 13.11 7.98 -4.46
C LEU A 331 11.59 8.22 -4.52
N ILE A 332 10.82 7.46 -3.74
CA ILE A 332 9.36 7.60 -3.65
C ILE A 332 9.00 8.81 -2.80
N ALA A 333 9.67 9.00 -1.68
CA ALA A 333 9.45 10.14 -0.79
C ALA A 333 9.70 11.50 -1.47
N GLY A 334 10.56 11.50 -2.49
CA GLY A 334 10.83 12.67 -3.33
C GLY A 334 11.63 13.79 -2.66
N GLN A 335 11.82 14.91 -3.38
CA GLN A 335 12.47 16.15 -2.91
C GLN A 335 13.84 15.93 -2.24
N MET A 336 14.69 15.11 -2.85
CA MET A 336 16.05 14.88 -2.39
C MET A 336 17.08 15.75 -3.15
N PRO A 337 18.27 16.04 -2.56
CA PRO A 337 19.35 16.71 -3.27
C PRO A 337 19.78 15.94 -4.52
N GLY A 338 20.07 16.64 -5.63
CA GLY A 338 20.41 16.02 -6.92
C GLY A 338 21.54 15.00 -6.84
N ARG A 339 22.57 15.24 -6.02
CA ARG A 339 23.68 14.29 -5.81
C ARG A 339 23.22 12.96 -5.19
N GLU A 340 22.27 13.00 -4.27
CA GLU A 340 21.70 11.80 -3.63
C GLU A 340 20.79 11.06 -4.61
N LEU A 341 20.00 11.80 -5.39
CA LEU A 341 19.18 11.25 -6.46
C LEU A 341 20.04 10.51 -7.49
N ASP A 342 21.09 11.17 -8.02
CA ASP A 342 22.00 10.58 -9.01
C ASP A 342 22.65 9.30 -8.50
N ARG A 343 23.03 9.30 -7.21
CA ARG A 343 23.62 8.14 -6.55
C ARG A 343 22.64 6.97 -6.48
N LEU A 344 21.40 7.20 -6.04
CA LEU A 344 20.38 6.16 -5.94
C LEU A 344 19.96 5.63 -7.31
N VAL A 345 19.83 6.50 -8.31
CA VAL A 345 19.55 6.10 -9.70
C VAL A 345 20.69 5.25 -10.26
N THR A 346 21.94 5.66 -10.04
CA THR A 346 23.12 4.88 -10.44
C THR A 346 23.15 3.51 -9.77
N LEU A 347 22.84 3.45 -8.47
CA LEU A 347 22.74 2.19 -7.73
C LEU A 347 21.64 1.29 -8.29
N LEU A 348 20.45 1.85 -8.54
CA LEU A 348 19.29 1.13 -9.07
C LEU A 348 19.56 0.55 -10.46
N GLN A 349 20.30 1.26 -11.29
CA GLN A 349 20.73 0.82 -12.63
C GLN A 349 21.95 -0.12 -12.60
N GLY A 350 22.55 -0.29 -11.44
CA GLY A 350 23.78 -1.06 -11.26
C GLY A 350 23.59 -2.58 -11.32
N PRO A 351 24.72 -3.34 -11.29
CA PRO A 351 24.72 -4.79 -11.50
C PRO A 351 24.04 -5.60 -10.40
N CYS A 352 23.81 -5.00 -9.23
CA CYS A 352 23.07 -5.65 -8.14
C CYS A 352 21.55 -5.35 -8.19
N TRP A 353 21.07 -4.68 -9.22
CA TRP A 353 19.66 -4.29 -9.40
C TRP A 353 19.25 -4.39 -10.87
N ALA A 354 18.65 -3.38 -11.46
CA ALA A 354 18.13 -3.41 -12.83
C ALA A 354 19.19 -3.71 -13.91
N GLY A 355 20.49 -3.45 -13.64
CA GLY A 355 21.62 -3.78 -14.51
C GLY A 355 22.20 -5.19 -14.30
N HIS A 356 21.57 -6.07 -13.52
CA HIS A 356 22.09 -7.42 -13.31
C HIS A 356 22.05 -8.22 -14.62
N PRO A 357 23.14 -8.92 -15.01
CA PRO A 357 23.29 -9.54 -16.33
C PRO A 357 22.30 -10.69 -16.60
N GLU A 358 21.76 -11.30 -15.57
CA GLU A 358 20.77 -12.41 -15.71
C GLU A 358 19.33 -11.93 -15.82
N LEU A 359 19.07 -10.62 -15.63
CA LEU A 359 17.72 -10.08 -15.79
C LEU A 359 17.36 -9.99 -17.28
N ARG A 360 16.26 -10.58 -17.64
CA ARG A 360 15.72 -10.51 -19.01
C ARG A 360 15.30 -9.09 -19.40
N TRP A 361 14.86 -8.29 -18.43
CA TRP A 361 14.37 -6.92 -18.61
C TRP A 361 15.08 -6.01 -17.61
N PRO A 362 15.35 -4.74 -17.94
CA PRO A 362 16.02 -3.80 -17.04
C PRO A 362 15.04 -3.30 -15.95
N LEU A 363 14.45 -4.23 -15.21
CA LEU A 363 13.57 -3.97 -14.10
C LEU A 363 14.25 -4.41 -12.80
N PRO A 364 14.24 -3.59 -11.75
CA PRO A 364 14.87 -3.96 -10.49
C PRO A 364 14.10 -5.14 -9.86
N PRO A 365 14.83 -6.16 -9.35
CA PRO A 365 14.22 -7.25 -8.59
C PRO A 365 13.76 -6.75 -7.21
N SER A 366 12.84 -7.48 -6.60
CA SER A 366 12.35 -7.18 -5.25
C SER A 366 13.44 -7.30 -4.17
N THR A 367 14.36 -8.24 -4.36
CA THR A 367 15.54 -8.44 -3.53
C THR A 367 16.78 -8.41 -4.42
N SER A 368 17.83 -7.74 -3.98
CA SER A 368 19.09 -7.65 -4.70
C SER A 368 19.70 -9.04 -4.92
N PRO A 369 20.09 -9.41 -6.16
CA PRO A 369 20.87 -10.63 -6.41
C PRO A 369 22.21 -10.68 -5.68
N CYS A 370 22.70 -9.52 -5.21
CA CYS A 370 23.92 -9.42 -4.41
C CYS A 370 23.67 -9.51 -2.90
N SER A 371 22.40 -9.65 -2.48
CA SER A 371 22.05 -9.83 -1.08
C SER A 371 22.43 -11.24 -0.61
N PRO A 372 22.87 -11.42 0.65
CA PRO A 372 23.11 -12.73 1.21
C PRO A 372 21.82 -13.50 1.57
N HIS A 373 20.65 -12.89 1.38
CA HIS A 373 19.31 -13.44 1.69
C HIS A 373 18.64 -14.05 0.48
#